data_58c572732059c8e9e04f430ee4a58802
#
_entry.id   58c572732059c8e9e04f430ee4a58802
#
_cell.length_a   1.000
_cell.length_b   1.000
_cell.length_c   1.000
_cell.angle_alpha   90.00
_cell.angle_beta   90.00
_cell.angle_gamma   90.00
#
_symmetry.space_group_name_H-M   'P 1'
#
loop_
_entity.id
_entity.type
_entity.pdbx_description
1 polymer ?
#
loop_
_entity_poly.entity_id
_entity_poly.type
_entity_poly.pdbx_seq_one_letter_code
_entity_poly.pdbx_strand_id
1 'polypeptide(L)'
;FKQKTAYEISLGLVGSEMCIRDREYGGLGLSASTYARIVERVSTVWMSVSGIFNSHLIMAAAVERFGTDEQKRIYLPRFASGEVRGGVALTEPDCGTDLQGIRTRARRDGDTYVINGTKSWISNSVEGGILAVLVKTDPDAEPRHRGMSLLLVERDPGFKVARRLKKLGYKGIDTGELVFEECHVPAHRLIGDTEGQGLQQILSGLELGRINVAARGVGIAQACLEESITYAQIRKTFGKAIGEHQAIQIKLADMATRVEAARLLTESAAHAYDTCLLY
;
A
#
# COMPACT_ATOMS: atom_id res chain seq x y z
N PHE A 1 16.71 25.66 -2.68
CA PHE A 1 16.37 24.28 -2.27
C PHE A 1 15.23 23.81 -3.16
N LYS A 2 15.49 22.95 -4.17
CA LYS A 2 14.42 22.22 -4.86
C LYS A 2 13.82 21.27 -3.82
N GLN A 3 12.58 21.50 -3.45
CA GLN A 3 11.82 20.54 -2.64
C GLN A 3 11.75 19.22 -3.41
N LYS A 4 12.43 18.18 -2.90
CA LYS A 4 12.30 16.84 -3.46
C LYS A 4 10.83 16.44 -3.39
N THR A 5 10.31 15.87 -4.47
CA THR A 5 8.93 15.35 -4.48
C THR A 5 8.81 14.17 -3.52
N ALA A 6 7.61 13.85 -3.03
CA ALA A 6 7.37 12.65 -2.23
C ALA A 6 7.87 11.39 -2.96
N TYR A 7 7.84 11.41 -4.27
CA TYR A 7 8.37 10.39 -5.16
C TYR A 7 9.89 10.23 -5.02
N GLU A 8 10.67 11.31 -5.12
CA GLU A 8 12.15 11.28 -5.00
C GLU A 8 12.61 10.90 -3.60
N ILE A 9 11.86 11.31 -2.57
CA ILE A 9 12.12 10.88 -1.18
C ILE A 9 11.80 9.41 -1.02
N SER A 10 10.70 8.91 -1.59
CA SER A 10 10.32 7.52 -1.51
C SER A 10 11.26 6.59 -2.27
N LEU A 11 11.87 7.02 -3.38
CA LEU A 11 12.91 6.26 -4.08
C LEU A 11 14.10 5.96 -3.16
N GLY A 12 14.54 6.95 -2.37
CA GLY A 12 15.58 6.75 -1.37
C GLY A 12 15.16 5.84 -0.22
N LEU A 13 13.87 5.83 0.15
CA LEU A 13 13.34 5.00 1.24
C LEU A 13 12.95 3.60 0.76
N VAL A 14 12.42 3.47 -0.46
CA VAL A 14 12.08 2.17 -1.08
C VAL A 14 13.36 1.44 -1.51
N GLY A 15 14.37 2.17 -1.98
CA GLY A 15 15.72 1.64 -2.23
C GLY A 15 16.50 1.34 -0.93
N SER A 16 15.93 1.58 0.25
CA SER A 16 16.53 1.26 1.54
C SER A 16 16.10 -0.11 2.09
N GLU A 17 15.70 -1.06 1.23
CA GLU A 17 15.51 -2.47 1.62
C GLU A 17 14.36 -2.70 2.63
N MET A 18 13.57 -1.66 2.97
CA MET A 18 12.51 -1.74 4.00
C MET A 18 11.33 -2.62 3.61
N CYS A 19 11.16 -2.87 2.31
CA CYS A 19 9.91 -3.40 1.78
C CYS A 19 9.87 -4.93 1.69
N ILE A 20 11.01 -5.60 1.82
CA ILE A 20 11.12 -7.05 1.70
C ILE A 20 11.63 -7.63 3.02
N ARG A 21 10.90 -8.61 3.55
CA ARG A 21 11.28 -9.28 4.81
C ARG A 21 12.46 -10.22 4.62
N ASP A 22 12.60 -10.78 3.42
CA ASP A 22 13.65 -11.74 3.13
C ASP A 22 14.96 -11.04 2.75
N ARG A 23 15.98 -11.25 3.60
CA ARG A 23 17.33 -10.72 3.40
C ARG A 23 18.05 -11.33 2.21
N GLU A 24 17.67 -12.53 1.81
CA GLU A 24 18.24 -13.22 0.64
C GLU A 24 18.00 -12.42 -0.65
N TYR A 25 16.88 -11.68 -0.71
CA TYR A 25 16.53 -10.85 -1.87
C TYR A 25 16.83 -9.36 -1.66
N GLY A 26 17.68 -9.01 -0.69
CA GLY A 26 18.10 -7.62 -0.45
C GLY A 26 17.17 -6.83 0.48
N GLY A 27 16.25 -7.50 1.16
CA GLY A 27 15.38 -6.89 2.17
C GLY A 27 16.08 -6.72 3.52
N LEU A 28 15.60 -5.78 4.36
CA LEU A 28 16.13 -5.58 5.72
C LEU A 28 15.69 -6.66 6.72
N GLY A 29 14.69 -7.45 6.41
CA GLY A 29 14.15 -8.44 7.33
C GLY A 29 13.49 -7.82 8.57
N LEU A 30 12.88 -6.66 8.44
CA LEU A 30 12.24 -5.97 9.56
C LEU A 30 10.95 -6.66 9.98
N SER A 31 10.69 -6.65 11.30
CA SER A 31 9.39 -7.05 11.85
C SER A 31 8.30 -6.03 11.49
N ALA A 32 7.04 -6.47 11.47
CA ALA A 32 5.90 -5.56 11.27
C ALA A 32 5.82 -4.50 12.38
N SER A 33 6.22 -4.83 13.60
CA SER A 33 6.31 -3.89 14.71
C SER A 33 7.33 -2.79 14.45
N THR A 34 8.53 -3.11 13.95
CA THR A 34 9.54 -2.12 13.57
C THR A 34 9.06 -1.29 12.39
N TYR A 35 8.48 -1.92 11.38
CA TYR A 35 7.90 -1.26 10.23
C TYR A 35 6.80 -0.25 10.63
N ALA A 36 5.89 -0.63 11.51
CA ALA A 36 4.82 0.25 12.01
C ALA A 36 5.38 1.52 12.67
N ARG A 37 6.42 1.41 13.50
CA ARG A 37 7.11 2.55 14.13
C ARG A 37 7.74 3.49 13.11
N ILE A 38 8.36 2.94 12.06
CA ILE A 38 8.92 3.74 10.97
C ILE A 38 7.81 4.50 10.23
N VAL A 39 6.72 3.81 9.90
CA VAL A 39 5.55 4.41 9.24
C VAL A 39 4.95 5.52 10.08
N GLU A 40 4.76 5.30 11.38
CA GLU A 40 4.31 6.32 12.32
C GLU A 40 5.22 7.55 12.26
N ARG A 41 6.53 7.37 12.43
CA ARG A 41 7.48 8.47 12.44
C ARG A 41 7.54 9.24 11.12
N VAL A 42 7.54 8.57 9.99
CA VAL A 42 7.49 9.22 8.67
C VAL A 42 6.20 10.01 8.50
N SER A 43 5.09 9.50 9.02
CA SER A 43 3.77 10.11 8.85
C SER A 43 3.55 11.34 9.72
N THR A 44 4.35 11.57 10.77
CA THR A 44 4.34 12.85 11.49
C THR A 44 4.80 14.02 10.62
N VAL A 45 5.63 13.74 9.61
CA VAL A 45 6.18 14.75 8.70
C VAL A 45 5.42 14.78 7.38
N TRP A 46 5.24 13.63 6.75
CA TRP A 46 4.57 13.56 5.44
C TRP A 46 3.96 12.18 5.15
N MET A 47 2.68 12.03 5.42
CA MET A 47 1.97 10.77 5.26
C MET A 47 1.99 10.17 3.83
N SER A 48 2.15 11.01 2.79
CA SER A 48 2.16 10.50 1.41
C SER A 48 3.33 9.56 1.14
N VAL A 49 4.47 9.79 1.79
CA VAL A 49 5.65 8.92 1.66
C VAL A 49 5.31 7.51 2.13
N SER A 50 4.68 7.37 3.31
CA SER A 50 4.28 6.06 3.82
C SER A 50 3.27 5.34 2.92
N GLY A 51 2.45 6.08 2.18
CA GLY A 51 1.50 5.52 1.23
C GLY A 51 2.13 4.98 -0.05
N ILE A 52 3.20 5.64 -0.52
CA ILE A 52 3.91 5.20 -1.73
C ILE A 52 4.51 3.81 -1.50
N PHE A 53 5.24 3.62 -0.42
CA PHE A 53 5.83 2.31 -0.15
C PHE A 53 4.83 1.27 0.36
N ASN A 54 3.69 1.67 0.96
CA ASN A 54 2.67 0.71 1.37
C ASN A 54 2.11 -0.10 0.21
N SER A 55 1.71 0.56 -0.88
CA SER A 55 1.16 -0.14 -2.05
C SER A 55 2.21 -1.05 -2.71
N HIS A 56 3.46 -0.61 -2.73
CA HIS A 56 4.58 -1.41 -3.22
C HIS A 56 4.84 -2.63 -2.33
N LEU A 57 4.81 -2.45 -1.01
CA LEU A 57 5.02 -3.52 -0.04
C LEU A 57 3.96 -4.62 -0.14
N ILE A 58 2.68 -4.25 -0.34
CA ILE A 58 1.59 -5.23 -0.52
C ILE A 58 1.85 -6.11 -1.74
N MET A 59 2.29 -5.50 -2.85
CA MET A 59 2.67 -6.24 -4.07
C MET A 59 3.88 -7.14 -3.82
N ALA A 60 4.93 -6.61 -3.21
CA ALA A 60 6.14 -7.36 -2.90
C ALA A 60 5.86 -8.55 -1.97
N ALA A 61 5.03 -8.38 -0.95
CA ALA A 61 4.61 -9.43 -0.03
C ALA A 61 3.84 -10.56 -0.74
N ALA A 62 3.03 -10.24 -1.76
CA ALA A 62 2.36 -11.26 -2.55
C ALA A 62 3.37 -12.10 -3.34
N VAL A 63 4.38 -11.48 -3.94
CA VAL A 63 5.45 -12.21 -4.66
C VAL A 63 6.33 -13.01 -3.68
N GLU A 64 6.71 -12.44 -2.55
CA GLU A 64 7.53 -13.10 -1.52
C GLU A 64 6.87 -14.37 -0.98
N ARG A 65 5.56 -14.31 -0.71
CA ARG A 65 4.83 -15.43 -0.10
C ARG A 65 4.40 -16.49 -1.09
N PHE A 66 3.99 -16.07 -2.27
CA PHE A 66 3.28 -16.95 -3.22
C PHE A 66 3.97 -17.07 -4.58
N GLY A 67 4.94 -16.23 -4.88
CA GLY A 67 5.70 -16.30 -6.12
C GLY A 67 6.53 -17.60 -6.20
N THR A 68 6.76 -18.09 -7.42
CA THR A 68 7.72 -19.16 -7.66
C THR A 68 9.14 -18.69 -7.32
N ASP A 69 10.08 -19.61 -7.14
CA ASP A 69 11.48 -19.26 -6.87
C ASP A 69 12.08 -18.42 -8.00
N GLU A 70 11.65 -18.64 -9.24
CA GLU A 70 12.04 -17.81 -10.37
C GLU A 70 11.49 -16.40 -10.27
N GLN A 71 10.19 -16.26 -9.98
CA GLN A 71 9.55 -14.95 -9.78
C GLN A 71 10.20 -14.18 -8.63
N LYS A 72 10.50 -14.84 -7.51
CA LYS A 72 11.19 -14.21 -6.37
C LYS A 72 12.57 -13.70 -6.77
N ARG A 73 13.37 -14.53 -7.47
CA ARG A 73 14.71 -14.16 -7.93
C ARG A 73 14.71 -13.00 -8.93
N ILE A 74 13.68 -12.90 -9.78
CA ILE A 74 13.58 -11.85 -10.80
C ILE A 74 13.09 -10.54 -10.18
N TYR A 75 12.03 -10.58 -9.36
CA TYR A 75 11.31 -9.38 -8.96
C TYR A 75 11.76 -8.81 -7.61
N LEU A 76 12.00 -9.65 -6.59
CA LEU A 76 12.25 -9.16 -5.24
C LEU A 76 13.51 -8.29 -5.12
N PRO A 77 14.67 -8.62 -5.75
CA PRO A 77 15.83 -7.73 -5.73
C PRO A 77 15.57 -6.37 -6.38
N ARG A 78 14.80 -6.35 -7.47
CA ARG A 78 14.42 -5.12 -8.18
C ARG A 78 13.45 -4.26 -7.35
N PHE A 79 12.59 -4.90 -6.56
CA PHE A 79 11.70 -4.24 -5.62
C PHE A 79 12.47 -3.68 -4.42
N ALA A 80 13.41 -4.44 -3.85
CA ALA A 80 14.23 -4.03 -2.72
C ALA A 80 15.11 -2.82 -3.07
N SER A 81 15.79 -2.85 -4.22
CA SER A 81 16.64 -1.77 -4.68
C SER A 81 15.88 -0.51 -5.11
N GLY A 82 14.55 -0.62 -5.32
CA GLY A 82 13.73 0.46 -5.89
C GLY A 82 13.92 0.66 -7.39
N GLU A 83 14.64 -0.23 -8.08
CA GLU A 83 14.76 -0.24 -9.55
C GLU A 83 13.38 -0.24 -10.22
N VAL A 84 12.48 -1.06 -9.70
CA VAL A 84 11.09 -1.12 -10.15
C VAL A 84 10.17 -0.90 -8.95
N ARG A 85 9.38 0.15 -9.04
CA ARG A 85 8.35 0.45 -8.07
C ARG A 85 6.97 0.17 -8.65
N GLY A 86 6.07 -0.28 -7.80
CA GLY A 86 4.71 -0.61 -8.23
C GLY A 86 3.69 -0.55 -7.12
N GLY A 87 2.63 -1.27 -7.33
CA GLY A 87 1.51 -1.33 -6.40
C GLY A 87 0.53 -2.42 -6.76
N VAL A 88 -0.67 -2.32 -6.19
CA VAL A 88 -1.75 -3.27 -6.43
C VAL A 88 -2.92 -2.61 -7.15
N ALA A 89 -3.51 -3.30 -8.11
CA ALA A 89 -4.64 -2.84 -8.90
C ALA A 89 -5.84 -3.79 -8.68
N LEU A 90 -6.71 -3.42 -7.74
CA LEU A 90 -7.84 -4.23 -7.28
C LEU A 90 -9.18 -3.59 -7.67
N THR A 91 -9.39 -2.36 -7.20
CA THR A 91 -10.64 -1.60 -7.29
C THR A 91 -11.02 -1.29 -8.74
N GLU A 92 -12.31 -1.40 -9.03
CA GLU A 92 -12.93 -1.02 -10.29
C GLU A 92 -13.98 0.08 -10.05
N PRO A 93 -14.49 0.75 -11.10
CA PRO A 93 -15.51 1.79 -10.93
C PRO A 93 -16.71 1.35 -10.10
N ASP A 94 -17.18 0.12 -10.29
CA ASP A 94 -18.38 -0.44 -9.63
C ASP A 94 -18.04 -1.40 -8.47
N CYS A 95 -16.76 -1.58 -8.12
CA CYS A 95 -16.33 -2.61 -7.18
C CYS A 95 -15.13 -2.14 -6.35
N GLY A 96 -15.30 -2.08 -5.03
CA GLY A 96 -14.24 -1.73 -4.09
C GLY A 96 -14.11 -2.77 -2.97
N THR A 97 -14.94 -2.69 -1.94
CA THR A 97 -14.89 -3.61 -0.79
C THR A 97 -15.20 -5.05 -1.19
N ASP A 98 -16.20 -5.26 -2.03
CA ASP A 98 -16.52 -6.58 -2.59
C ASP A 98 -15.67 -6.86 -3.83
N LEU A 99 -14.46 -7.31 -3.63
CA LEU A 99 -13.53 -7.66 -4.71
C LEU A 99 -14.01 -8.82 -5.58
N GLN A 100 -14.92 -9.66 -5.09
CA GLN A 100 -15.47 -10.75 -5.91
C GLN A 100 -16.36 -10.25 -7.07
N GLY A 101 -16.78 -8.98 -6.98
CA GLY A 101 -17.55 -8.30 -8.02
C GLY A 101 -16.74 -7.74 -9.18
N ILE A 102 -15.39 -7.86 -9.21
CA ILE A 102 -14.56 -7.33 -10.30
C ILE A 102 -14.98 -7.90 -11.65
N ARG A 103 -14.80 -7.11 -12.71
CA ARG A 103 -15.16 -7.47 -14.09
C ARG A 103 -13.95 -7.56 -15.01
N THR A 104 -12.78 -7.05 -14.62
CA THR A 104 -11.54 -7.20 -15.40
C THR A 104 -11.23 -8.67 -15.56
N ARG A 105 -11.08 -9.12 -16.81
CA ARG A 105 -10.86 -10.52 -17.18
C ARG A 105 -9.48 -10.71 -17.79
N ALA A 106 -8.92 -11.90 -17.62
CA ALA A 106 -7.74 -12.34 -18.29
C ALA A 106 -8.01 -13.70 -18.92
N ARG A 107 -7.92 -13.78 -20.24
CA ARG A 107 -8.06 -15.05 -20.98
C ARG A 107 -6.66 -15.55 -21.33
N ARG A 108 -6.39 -16.80 -21.04
CA ARG A 108 -5.12 -17.42 -21.45
C ARG A 108 -5.11 -17.66 -22.96
N ASP A 109 -4.01 -17.29 -23.60
CA ASP A 109 -3.76 -17.48 -25.02
C ASP A 109 -2.31 -17.96 -25.22
N GLY A 110 -2.15 -19.28 -25.24
CA GLY A 110 -0.83 -19.91 -25.27
C GLY A 110 0.02 -19.52 -24.05
N ASP A 111 1.15 -18.86 -24.28
CA ASP A 111 2.09 -18.42 -23.26
C ASP A 111 1.82 -16.97 -22.77
N THR A 112 0.63 -16.43 -23.05
CA THR A 112 0.21 -15.10 -22.61
C THR A 112 -1.16 -15.12 -21.97
N TYR A 113 -1.46 -14.07 -21.18
CA TYR A 113 -2.79 -13.69 -20.79
C TYR A 113 -3.19 -12.41 -21.51
N VAL A 114 -4.37 -12.38 -22.07
CA VAL A 114 -4.98 -11.20 -22.69
C VAL A 114 -5.94 -10.58 -21.69
N ILE A 115 -5.60 -9.40 -21.18
CA ILE A 115 -6.36 -8.69 -20.14
C ILE A 115 -7.26 -7.63 -20.79
N ASN A 116 -8.53 -7.61 -20.38
CA ASN A 116 -9.51 -6.58 -20.74
C ASN A 116 -10.25 -6.10 -19.50
N GLY A 117 -10.35 -4.78 -19.32
CA GLY A 117 -11.08 -4.18 -18.21
C GLY A 117 -10.52 -2.84 -17.76
N THR A 118 -11.00 -2.37 -16.62
CA THR A 118 -10.63 -1.08 -16.04
C THR A 118 -10.37 -1.21 -14.55
N LYS A 119 -9.39 -0.44 -14.05
CA LYS A 119 -9.11 -0.32 -12.63
C LYS A 119 -9.12 1.14 -12.21
N SER A 120 -9.64 1.44 -11.03
CA SER A 120 -9.79 2.81 -10.51
C SER A 120 -9.11 2.98 -9.17
N TRP A 121 -8.65 4.22 -8.89
CA TRP A 121 -8.01 4.61 -7.64
C TRP A 121 -6.68 3.89 -7.37
N ILE A 122 -5.94 3.56 -8.41
CA ILE A 122 -4.72 2.76 -8.30
C ILE A 122 -3.53 3.66 -7.95
N SER A 123 -2.95 3.42 -6.78
CA SER A 123 -1.74 4.08 -6.31
C SER A 123 -0.51 3.57 -7.03
N ASN A 124 0.50 4.43 -7.24
CA ASN A 124 1.73 4.14 -7.99
C ASN A 124 1.47 3.68 -9.45
N SER A 125 0.33 4.00 -10.01
CA SER A 125 -0.04 3.54 -11.35
C SER A 125 0.43 4.46 -12.47
N VAL A 126 0.72 5.72 -12.17
CA VAL A 126 1.20 6.69 -13.15
C VAL A 126 2.71 6.65 -13.28
N GLU A 127 3.41 6.70 -12.16
CA GLU A 127 4.86 6.76 -12.08
C GLU A 127 5.53 5.39 -11.84
N GLY A 128 4.77 4.39 -11.38
CA GLY A 128 5.28 3.04 -11.16
C GLY A 128 5.46 2.24 -12.45
N GLY A 129 6.37 1.26 -12.44
CA GLY A 129 6.71 0.41 -13.59
C GLY A 129 5.93 -0.90 -13.66
N ILE A 130 5.36 -1.38 -12.53
CA ILE A 130 4.70 -2.68 -12.43
C ILE A 130 3.52 -2.64 -11.46
N LEU A 131 2.50 -3.45 -11.71
CA LEU A 131 1.34 -3.59 -10.84
C LEU A 131 0.96 -5.07 -10.67
N ALA A 132 0.61 -5.47 -9.44
CA ALA A 132 -0.10 -6.73 -9.22
C ALA A 132 -1.60 -6.49 -9.47
N VAL A 133 -2.09 -6.99 -10.57
CA VAL A 133 -3.46 -6.77 -11.06
C VAL A 133 -4.32 -7.98 -10.75
N LEU A 134 -5.40 -7.77 -9.99
CA LEU A 134 -6.39 -8.80 -9.71
C LEU A 134 -7.39 -8.88 -10.88
N VAL A 135 -7.51 -10.06 -11.47
CA VAL A 135 -8.33 -10.34 -12.64
C VAL A 135 -9.18 -11.59 -12.45
N LYS A 136 -10.23 -11.76 -13.27
CA LYS A 136 -10.93 -13.04 -13.41
C LYS A 136 -10.34 -13.84 -14.57
N THR A 137 -9.76 -14.98 -14.25
CA THR A 137 -9.32 -16.00 -15.23
C THR A 137 -10.41 -17.01 -15.51
N ASP A 138 -11.27 -17.29 -14.51
CA ASP A 138 -12.50 -18.06 -14.68
C ASP A 138 -13.70 -17.27 -14.13
N PRO A 139 -14.50 -16.62 -14.99
CA PRO A 139 -15.64 -15.83 -14.56
C PRO A 139 -16.82 -16.67 -14.05
N ASP A 140 -16.86 -17.96 -14.35
CA ASP A 140 -17.95 -18.88 -14.01
C ASP A 140 -17.63 -19.75 -12.79
N ALA A 141 -16.45 -19.59 -12.20
CA ALA A 141 -16.02 -20.35 -11.02
C ALA A 141 -16.97 -20.19 -9.82
N GLU A 142 -17.27 -21.31 -9.18
CA GLU A 142 -17.96 -21.35 -7.89
C GLU A 142 -17.11 -22.09 -6.84
N PRO A 143 -16.83 -21.44 -5.71
CA PRO A 143 -17.19 -20.07 -5.32
C PRO A 143 -16.37 -19.02 -6.12
N ARG A 144 -16.95 -17.83 -6.36
CA ARG A 144 -16.42 -16.78 -7.25
C ARG A 144 -14.96 -16.40 -7.04
N HIS A 145 -14.46 -16.48 -5.80
CA HIS A 145 -13.06 -16.15 -5.50
C HIS A 145 -12.06 -17.12 -6.11
N ARG A 146 -12.46 -18.36 -6.43
CA ARG A 146 -11.60 -19.35 -7.09
C ARG A 146 -11.39 -19.08 -8.58
N GLY A 147 -12.16 -18.16 -9.16
CA GLY A 147 -11.93 -17.71 -10.53
C GLY A 147 -11.02 -16.48 -10.63
N MET A 148 -10.40 -16.04 -9.52
CA MET A 148 -9.62 -14.82 -9.47
C MET A 148 -8.12 -15.13 -9.38
N SER A 149 -7.33 -14.44 -10.19
CA SER A 149 -5.87 -14.62 -10.27
C SER A 149 -5.15 -13.28 -10.15
N LEU A 150 -3.88 -13.32 -9.76
CA LEU A 150 -3.05 -12.13 -9.58
C LEU A 150 -1.89 -12.15 -10.58
N LEU A 151 -1.85 -11.17 -11.48
CA LEU A 151 -0.85 -11.04 -12.54
C LEU A 151 0.05 -9.83 -12.30
N LEU A 152 1.35 -10.00 -12.49
CA LEU A 152 2.31 -8.89 -12.55
C LEU A 152 2.28 -8.27 -13.94
N VAL A 153 1.74 -7.07 -14.04
CA VAL A 153 1.60 -6.31 -15.30
C VAL A 153 2.57 -5.15 -15.28
N GLU A 154 3.47 -5.11 -16.24
CA GLU A 154 4.36 -3.98 -16.50
C GLU A 154 3.70 -2.99 -17.47
N ARG A 155 4.47 -2.16 -18.16
CA ARG A 155 3.96 -1.28 -19.22
C ARG A 155 3.76 -2.06 -20.52
N ASP A 156 3.05 -3.17 -20.44
CA ASP A 156 2.80 -4.06 -21.56
C ASP A 156 1.91 -3.39 -22.64
N PRO A 157 1.99 -3.81 -23.91
CA PRO A 157 1.08 -3.34 -24.95
C PRO A 157 -0.38 -3.58 -24.56
N GLY A 158 -1.22 -2.56 -24.74
CA GLY A 158 -2.63 -2.58 -24.34
C GLY A 158 -2.91 -2.07 -22.92
N PHE A 159 -1.86 -1.81 -22.10
CA PHE A 159 -2.01 -1.13 -20.82
C PHE A 159 -1.97 0.39 -21.01
N LYS A 160 -2.94 1.11 -20.43
CA LYS A 160 -3.05 2.57 -20.50
C LYS A 160 -3.40 3.16 -19.15
N VAL A 161 -2.75 4.26 -18.79
CA VAL A 161 -3.22 5.16 -17.72
C VAL A 161 -4.21 6.13 -18.36
N ALA A 162 -5.49 5.89 -18.15
CA ALA A 162 -6.54 6.70 -18.77
C ALA A 162 -6.59 8.10 -18.17
N ARG A 163 -6.40 8.20 -16.85
CA ARG A 163 -6.50 9.46 -16.15
C ARG A 163 -5.72 9.43 -14.83
N ARG A 164 -4.97 10.54 -14.55
CA ARG A 164 -4.47 10.84 -13.21
C ARG A 164 -5.57 11.52 -12.39
N LEU A 165 -5.89 10.95 -11.23
CA LEU A 165 -6.95 11.45 -10.37
C LEU A 165 -6.48 12.61 -9.49
N LYS A 166 -7.25 13.71 -9.48
CA LYS A 166 -7.06 14.81 -8.54
C LYS A 166 -7.72 14.47 -7.22
N LYS A 167 -7.00 14.63 -6.11
CA LYS A 167 -7.46 14.29 -4.77
C LYS A 167 -7.52 15.55 -3.90
N LEU A 168 -8.43 15.57 -2.91
CA LEU A 168 -8.51 16.63 -1.91
C LEU A 168 -7.24 16.69 -1.05
N GLY A 169 -6.82 15.54 -0.52
CA GLY A 169 -5.59 15.33 0.24
C GLY A 169 -4.72 14.24 -0.35
N TYR A 170 -3.65 13.86 0.35
CA TYR A 170 -2.78 12.75 -0.04
C TYR A 170 -2.15 12.92 -1.42
N LYS A 171 -1.78 14.17 -1.73
CA LYS A 171 -1.39 14.60 -3.09
C LYS A 171 0.00 14.15 -3.50
N GLY A 172 0.83 13.75 -2.54
CA GLY A 172 2.19 13.27 -2.80
C GLY A 172 2.28 11.87 -3.39
N ILE A 173 1.18 11.10 -3.41
CA ILE A 173 1.12 9.81 -4.11
C ILE A 173 0.30 9.96 -5.39
N ASP A 174 0.80 9.42 -6.49
CA ASP A 174 0.05 9.35 -7.72
C ASP A 174 -1.10 8.33 -7.60
N THR A 175 -2.19 8.61 -8.28
CA THR A 175 -3.36 7.73 -8.29
C THR A 175 -4.02 7.83 -9.65
N GLY A 176 -4.22 6.72 -10.32
CA GLY A 176 -4.74 6.68 -11.69
C GLY A 176 -5.96 5.79 -11.88
N GLU A 177 -6.62 6.02 -12.99
CA GLU A 177 -7.52 5.08 -13.64
C GLU A 177 -6.76 4.37 -14.74
N LEU A 178 -6.95 3.06 -14.83
CA LEU A 178 -6.26 2.19 -15.76
C LEU A 178 -7.26 1.54 -16.70
N VAL A 179 -6.85 1.38 -17.94
CA VAL A 179 -7.59 0.66 -18.97
C VAL A 179 -6.67 -0.40 -19.55
N PHE A 180 -7.19 -1.60 -19.65
CA PHE A 180 -6.57 -2.75 -20.33
C PHE A 180 -7.40 -3.08 -21.54
N GLU A 181 -6.82 -2.94 -22.73
CA GLU A 181 -7.44 -3.23 -24.02
C GLU A 181 -6.55 -4.21 -24.76
N GLU A 182 -6.97 -5.48 -24.82
CA GLU A 182 -6.14 -6.56 -25.38
C GLU A 182 -4.70 -6.50 -24.84
N CYS A 183 -4.57 -6.35 -23.51
CA CYS A 183 -3.27 -6.21 -22.87
C CYS A 183 -2.64 -7.60 -22.72
N HIS A 184 -1.55 -7.83 -23.46
CA HIS A 184 -0.85 -9.09 -23.52
C HIS A 184 0.22 -9.17 -22.42
N VAL A 185 0.05 -10.09 -21.47
CA VAL A 185 0.95 -10.31 -20.34
C VAL A 185 1.50 -11.73 -20.41
N PRO A 186 2.83 -11.94 -20.35
CA PRO A 186 3.42 -13.28 -20.34
C PRO A 186 2.87 -14.17 -19.23
N ALA A 187 2.57 -15.43 -19.52
CA ALA A 187 1.93 -16.36 -18.60
C ALA A 187 2.76 -16.60 -17.32
N HIS A 188 4.09 -16.57 -17.41
CA HIS A 188 5.00 -16.72 -16.26
C HIS A 188 4.89 -15.56 -15.23
N ARG A 189 4.12 -14.52 -15.53
CA ARG A 189 3.82 -13.42 -14.61
C ARG A 189 2.57 -13.65 -13.76
N LEU A 190 1.91 -14.79 -13.90
CA LEU A 190 0.88 -15.23 -12.95
C LEU A 190 1.56 -15.59 -11.63
N ILE A 191 1.23 -14.91 -10.54
CA ILE A 191 1.87 -15.15 -9.25
C ILE A 191 1.56 -16.57 -8.76
N GLY A 192 2.63 -17.38 -8.57
CA GLY A 192 2.54 -18.76 -8.07
C GLY A 192 2.08 -19.80 -9.09
N ASP A 193 2.07 -19.46 -10.39
CA ASP A 193 1.77 -20.35 -11.53
C ASP A 193 0.42 -21.09 -11.48
N THR A 194 -0.44 -20.77 -10.52
CA THR A 194 -1.75 -21.43 -10.36
C THR A 194 -2.85 -20.38 -10.38
N GLU A 195 -3.79 -20.54 -11.31
CA GLU A 195 -4.99 -19.70 -11.38
C GLU A 195 -5.89 -19.91 -10.15
N GLY A 196 -6.77 -18.93 -9.88
CA GLY A 196 -7.77 -19.05 -8.84
C GLY A 196 -7.28 -18.73 -7.41
N GLN A 197 -6.01 -18.36 -7.22
CA GLN A 197 -5.43 -18.04 -5.92
C GLN A 197 -5.33 -16.54 -5.63
N GLY A 198 -5.68 -15.69 -6.59
CA GLY A 198 -5.39 -14.25 -6.55
C GLY A 198 -6.02 -13.52 -5.37
N LEU A 199 -7.25 -13.86 -4.98
CA LEU A 199 -7.89 -13.22 -3.82
C LEU A 199 -7.14 -13.54 -2.51
N GLN A 200 -6.78 -14.78 -2.28
CA GLN A 200 -6.02 -15.19 -1.09
C GLN A 200 -4.65 -14.52 -1.05
N GLN A 201 -3.95 -14.50 -2.19
CA GLN A 201 -2.65 -13.88 -2.33
C GLN A 201 -2.67 -12.40 -1.96
N ILE A 202 -3.63 -11.65 -2.47
CA ILE A 202 -3.70 -10.21 -2.20
C ILE A 202 -4.21 -9.89 -0.79
N LEU A 203 -5.15 -10.65 -0.26
CA LEU A 203 -5.64 -10.45 1.11
C LEU A 203 -4.53 -10.62 2.14
N SER A 204 -3.64 -11.59 1.95
CA SER A 204 -2.46 -11.80 2.79
C SER A 204 -1.50 -10.59 2.78
N GLY A 205 -1.29 -9.95 1.63
CA GLY A 205 -0.51 -8.70 1.55
C GLY A 205 -1.22 -7.51 2.20
N LEU A 206 -2.55 -7.46 2.11
CA LEU A 206 -3.36 -6.39 2.70
C LEU A 206 -3.35 -6.39 4.24
N GLU A 207 -3.03 -7.49 4.91
CA GLU A 207 -2.90 -7.53 6.37
C GLU A 207 -1.81 -6.56 6.84
N LEU A 208 -0.62 -6.64 6.25
CA LEU A 208 0.47 -5.71 6.53
C LEU A 208 0.11 -4.28 6.10
N GLY A 209 -0.62 -4.14 4.99
CA GLY A 209 -1.14 -2.85 4.53
C GLY A 209 -2.06 -2.17 5.54
N ARG A 210 -2.88 -2.92 6.27
CA ARG A 210 -3.77 -2.39 7.34
C ARG A 210 -2.97 -1.88 8.52
N ILE A 211 -1.90 -2.57 8.94
CA ILE A 211 -0.98 -2.12 9.98
C ILE A 211 -0.34 -0.79 9.57
N ASN A 212 0.10 -0.66 8.32
CA ASN A 212 0.62 0.60 7.79
C ASN A 212 -0.41 1.74 7.91
N VAL A 213 -1.65 1.50 7.48
CA VAL A 213 -2.70 2.55 7.53
C VAL A 213 -2.99 2.97 8.96
N ALA A 214 -3.02 2.04 9.92
CA ALA A 214 -3.19 2.33 11.34
C ALA A 214 -2.02 3.17 11.88
N ALA A 215 -0.78 2.74 11.66
CA ALA A 215 0.43 3.46 12.09
C ALA A 215 0.52 4.86 11.47
N ARG A 216 0.11 5.02 10.21
CA ARG A 216 0.00 6.31 9.53
C ARG A 216 -1.00 7.25 10.23
N GLY A 217 -2.16 6.72 10.61
CA GLY A 217 -3.17 7.46 11.36
C GLY A 217 -2.63 7.94 12.71
N VAL A 218 -1.92 7.09 13.44
CA VAL A 218 -1.26 7.44 14.71
C VAL A 218 -0.22 8.54 14.50
N GLY A 219 0.64 8.43 13.47
CA GLY A 219 1.65 9.45 13.17
C GLY A 219 1.07 10.83 12.89
N ILE A 220 -0.01 10.91 12.10
CA ILE A 220 -0.70 12.17 11.83
C ILE A 220 -1.32 12.74 13.11
N ALA A 221 -1.98 11.90 13.91
CA ALA A 221 -2.61 12.31 15.16
C ALA A 221 -1.56 12.80 16.17
N GLN A 222 -0.39 12.16 16.23
CA GLN A 222 0.74 12.59 17.04
C GLN A 222 1.23 13.99 16.64
N ALA A 223 1.43 14.22 15.33
CA ALA A 223 1.83 15.54 14.84
C ALA A 223 0.80 16.61 15.20
N CYS A 224 -0.49 16.32 15.04
CA CYS A 224 -1.55 17.24 15.43
C CYS A 224 -1.54 17.57 16.94
N LEU A 225 -1.24 16.59 17.79
CA LEU A 225 -1.11 16.79 19.23
C LEU A 225 0.08 17.70 19.57
N GLU A 226 1.25 17.43 19.00
CA GLU A 226 2.48 18.20 19.22
C GLU A 226 2.31 19.66 18.80
N GLU A 227 1.76 19.90 17.61
CA GLU A 227 1.45 21.25 17.11
C GLU A 227 0.42 21.97 17.99
N SER A 228 -0.61 21.23 18.46
CA SER A 228 -1.64 21.78 19.34
C SER A 228 -1.07 22.19 20.70
N ILE A 229 -0.18 21.40 21.29
CA ILE A 229 0.51 21.72 22.55
C ILE A 229 1.38 22.96 22.36
N THR A 230 2.19 22.99 21.29
CA THR A 230 3.06 24.12 20.97
C THR A 230 2.27 25.40 20.79
N TYR A 231 1.21 25.36 20.00
CA TYR A 231 0.33 26.52 19.77
C TYR A 231 -0.37 26.98 21.05
N ALA A 232 -0.83 26.05 21.89
CA ALA A 232 -1.50 26.37 23.15
C ALA A 232 -0.62 27.14 24.16
N GLN A 233 0.70 26.98 24.06
CA GLN A 233 1.68 27.69 24.89
C GLN A 233 1.94 29.12 24.38
N ILE A 234 1.80 29.36 23.06
CA ILE A 234 2.15 30.63 22.40
C ILE A 234 0.94 31.57 22.31
N ARG A 235 -0.22 31.04 21.89
CA ARG A 235 -1.43 31.81 21.69
C ARG A 235 -1.99 32.27 23.03
N LYS A 236 -2.26 33.58 23.16
CA LYS A 236 -2.84 34.18 24.36
C LYS A 236 -4.27 34.69 24.12
N THR A 237 -5.12 34.49 25.12
CA THR A 237 -6.46 35.08 25.24
C THR A 237 -6.72 35.43 26.70
N PHE A 238 -7.45 36.51 26.95
CA PHE A 238 -7.74 36.99 28.33
C PHE A 238 -6.48 37.11 29.21
N GLY A 239 -5.39 37.60 28.62
CA GLY A 239 -4.14 37.91 29.32
C GLY A 239 -3.21 36.71 29.61
N LYS A 240 -3.58 35.47 29.25
CA LYS A 240 -2.80 34.25 29.52
C LYS A 240 -2.75 33.32 28.31
N ALA A 241 -1.83 32.34 28.31
CA ALA A 241 -1.76 31.34 27.27
C ALA A 241 -3.03 30.49 27.22
N ILE A 242 -3.47 30.08 26.01
CA ILE A 242 -4.73 29.32 25.91
C ILE A 242 -4.60 27.94 26.58
N GLY A 243 -3.40 27.38 26.71
CA GLY A 243 -3.12 26.14 27.45
C GLY A 243 -3.37 26.25 28.96
N GLU A 244 -3.51 27.44 29.52
CA GLU A 244 -3.90 27.68 30.91
C GLU A 244 -5.42 27.64 31.15
N HIS A 245 -6.23 27.55 30.07
CA HIS A 245 -7.67 27.39 30.16
C HIS A 245 -8.04 25.91 30.26
N GLN A 246 -8.84 25.56 31.28
CA GLN A 246 -9.24 24.17 31.54
C GLN A 246 -9.87 23.48 30.32
N ALA A 247 -10.69 24.22 29.55
CA ALA A 247 -11.33 23.67 28.33
C ALA A 247 -10.31 23.22 27.27
N ILE A 248 -9.16 23.90 27.18
CA ILE A 248 -8.07 23.52 26.28
C ILE A 248 -7.29 22.35 26.86
N GLN A 249 -7.00 22.37 28.17
CA GLN A 249 -6.32 21.27 28.87
C GLN A 249 -7.07 19.94 28.71
N ILE A 250 -8.41 19.95 28.86
CA ILE A 250 -9.24 18.75 28.66
C ILE A 250 -9.13 18.26 27.19
N LYS A 251 -9.16 19.14 26.20
CA LYS A 251 -9.00 18.75 24.79
C LYS A 251 -7.63 18.11 24.52
N LEU A 252 -6.55 18.70 25.03
CA LEU A 252 -5.20 18.16 24.86
C LEU A 252 -5.03 16.82 25.56
N ALA A 253 -5.62 16.66 26.77
CA ALA A 253 -5.61 15.39 27.50
C ALA A 253 -6.39 14.29 26.74
N ASP A 254 -7.56 14.61 26.18
CA ASP A 254 -8.34 13.69 25.36
C ASP A 254 -7.57 13.29 24.08
N MET A 255 -6.96 14.27 23.38
CA MET A 255 -6.11 13.98 22.23
C MET A 255 -4.96 13.04 22.59
N ALA A 256 -4.21 13.32 23.66
CA ALA A 256 -3.09 12.48 24.11
C ALA A 256 -3.55 11.05 24.44
N THR A 257 -4.67 10.92 25.16
CA THR A 257 -5.23 9.63 25.52
C THR A 257 -5.61 8.80 24.28
N ARG A 258 -6.25 9.44 23.28
CA ARG A 258 -6.67 8.74 22.05
C ARG A 258 -5.47 8.36 21.18
N VAL A 259 -4.45 9.21 21.09
CA VAL A 259 -3.23 8.90 20.32
C VAL A 259 -2.53 7.68 20.94
N GLU A 260 -2.36 7.67 22.27
CA GLU A 260 -1.71 6.57 22.96
C GLU A 260 -2.50 5.26 22.86
N ALA A 261 -3.82 5.30 23.03
CA ALA A 261 -4.66 4.14 22.85
C ALA A 261 -4.57 3.57 21.42
N ALA A 262 -4.59 4.43 20.41
CA ALA A 262 -4.45 4.01 19.01
C ALA A 262 -3.06 3.41 18.72
N ARG A 263 -2.00 3.99 19.30
CA ARG A 263 -0.63 3.48 19.19
C ARG A 263 -0.52 2.08 19.76
N LEU A 264 -0.96 1.87 20.99
CA LEU A 264 -0.92 0.58 21.66
C LEU A 264 -1.69 -0.51 20.92
N LEU A 265 -2.86 -0.20 20.36
CA LEU A 265 -3.62 -1.12 19.54
C LEU A 265 -2.90 -1.46 18.23
N THR A 266 -2.26 -0.48 17.60
CA THR A 266 -1.48 -0.69 16.38
C THR A 266 -0.25 -1.55 16.65
N GLU A 267 0.47 -1.28 17.75
CA GLU A 267 1.62 -2.09 18.17
C GLU A 267 1.21 -3.53 18.52
N SER A 268 0.08 -3.71 19.20
CA SER A 268 -0.48 -5.04 19.51
C SER A 268 -0.81 -5.82 18.23
N ALA A 269 -1.44 -5.18 17.24
CA ALA A 269 -1.73 -5.82 15.95
C ALA A 269 -0.45 -6.17 15.18
N ALA A 270 0.55 -5.29 15.18
CA ALA A 270 1.83 -5.55 14.53
C ALA A 270 2.58 -6.72 15.21
N HIS A 271 2.57 -6.77 16.54
CA HIS A 271 3.16 -7.87 17.29
C HIS A 271 2.44 -9.21 17.02
N ALA A 272 1.11 -9.20 16.99
CA ALA A 272 0.33 -10.38 16.64
C ALA A 272 0.67 -10.92 15.24
N TYR A 273 0.88 -10.01 14.28
CA TYR A 273 1.33 -10.38 12.93
C TYR A 273 2.75 -10.99 12.94
N ASP A 274 3.68 -10.43 13.72
CA ASP A 274 5.06 -10.94 13.83
C ASP A 274 5.13 -12.32 14.48
N THR A 275 4.21 -12.62 15.39
CA THR A 275 4.13 -13.89 16.14
C THR A 275 3.18 -14.92 15.51
N CYS A 276 2.66 -14.65 14.30
CA CYS A 276 1.67 -15.50 13.62
C CYS A 276 0.40 -15.80 14.44
N LEU A 277 0.01 -14.85 15.30
CA LEU A 277 -1.22 -14.94 16.12
C LEU A 277 -2.46 -14.32 15.43
N LEU A 278 -2.30 -13.81 14.19
CA LEU A 278 -3.43 -13.39 13.36
C LEU A 278 -3.96 -14.60 12.59
N TYR A 279 -5.23 -14.87 12.78
CA TYR A 279 -5.97 -15.96 12.13
C TYR A 279 -6.39 -15.59 10.71
#